data_f21160ed203ece3aca1b522c6fe1c210
#
_entry.id   f21160ed203ece3aca1b522c6fe1c210
#
_cell.length_a   1.000
_cell.length_b   1.000
_cell.length_c   1.000
_cell.angle_alpha   90.00
_cell.angle_beta   90.00
_cell.angle_gamma   90.00
#
_symmetry.space_group_name_H-M   'P 1'
#
loop_
_entity.id
_entity.type
_entity.pdbx_description
1 polymer ?
#
loop_
_entity_poly.entity_id
_entity_poly.type
_entity_poly.pdbx_seq_one_letter_code
_entity_poly.pdbx_strand_id
1 'polypeptide(L)'
;MDFLETYSPRMNDKINCAQAHQPNLIRLAGKAIGFMMFLFLVQNSVVKATDRQFKIEKKYLNIPVGDRARMKLFKIKVNGLSRREFPVQLAEDSVNYWIFIDVTEFKGQTITLSCPATQKALSRIYQDDRINGEDSLYTESLRPQVHFTVKRGWSNDVNGPIYLNGQYHLFWQAFPFGKLWNTGYMYWGHATSTDMLHWTELAPALMPDSLGSPWSGTAVIDKNNDAGWGKNTMVLYYTAYDLTSFKQVQCMAYSTDEGKTFTRYALNPIIDSNWEMQTNDTRDPKVFYYEPTKTWVMVLFERDGLSFYNSTDMKKWQKQSHFKGLWECPDFFELPVDGNTKNKKWVLHGGSADYFIGSFDGKTFTPETQRLRYAIGNSDRDILYAAQSFENMPGNRRVQIAWGRVTHPNMPFTQMMLFPTEFTLRTTTGGMKLVANPIREIETLHTNANKWTSLKASEANDNLAKFNSGAYHIKAKFTIGKNDSLRLNYNGNEILNIAGNDCKPGDNTVEIILDKTSSEIFINGGERYIVERLSIFNKQGLIFMSPQNSINISQLELYEMKPVWNTINNK
;
A
#
# COMPACT_ATOMS: atom_id res chain seq x y z
N MET A 1 -2.78 26.60 -8.50
CA MET A 1 -2.07 27.37 -7.49
C MET A 1 -1.27 26.36 -6.70
N ASP A 2 -0.04 26.28 -7.11
CA ASP A 2 0.87 25.15 -6.98
C ASP A 2 1.68 25.25 -5.72
N PHE A 3 1.39 24.40 -4.72
CA PHE A 3 2.26 24.24 -3.55
C PHE A 3 2.18 22.85 -2.90
N LEU A 4 1.94 21.79 -3.66
CA LEU A 4 1.94 20.41 -3.13
C LEU A 4 2.73 19.40 -4.00
N GLU A 5 3.60 19.86 -4.90
CA GLU A 5 4.28 18.95 -5.85
C GLU A 5 5.75 18.62 -5.54
N THR A 6 6.30 19.09 -4.46
CA THR A 6 7.70 18.77 -4.16
C THR A 6 7.88 18.25 -2.76
N TYR A 7 7.75 16.95 -2.55
CA TYR A 7 8.50 16.19 -1.54
C TYR A 7 8.30 14.68 -1.73
N SER A 8 9.05 14.10 -2.67
CA SER A 8 9.53 12.73 -2.53
C SER A 8 11.04 12.86 -2.31
N PRO A 9 11.56 12.70 -1.10
CA PRO A 9 13.00 12.64 -0.94
C PRO A 9 13.48 11.33 -1.59
N ARG A 10 14.23 11.45 -2.69
CA ARG A 10 15.23 10.44 -2.98
C ARG A 10 16.21 10.51 -1.82
N MET A 11 16.13 9.57 -0.89
CA MET A 11 17.19 9.32 0.09
C MET A 11 18.41 8.78 -0.67
N ASN A 12 19.13 9.63 -1.34
CA ASN A 12 20.48 9.41 -1.86
C ASN A 12 21.08 10.73 -2.32
N ASP A 13 21.34 11.62 -1.36
CA ASP A 13 22.34 12.65 -1.55
C ASP A 13 23.45 12.45 -0.52
N LYS A 14 24.59 12.15 -1.07
CA LYS A 14 25.86 11.83 -0.46
C LYS A 14 26.25 12.83 0.62
N ILE A 15 26.35 12.38 1.85
CA ILE A 15 27.18 13.05 2.86
C ILE A 15 28.63 12.69 2.54
N ASN A 16 29.31 13.54 1.78
CA ASN A 16 30.76 13.51 1.66
C ASN A 16 31.35 14.15 2.92
N CYS A 17 31.88 13.32 3.82
CA CYS A 17 32.84 13.75 4.81
C CYS A 17 34.15 14.14 4.12
N ALA A 18 34.38 15.43 3.94
CA ALA A 18 35.69 15.96 3.59
C ALA A 18 36.45 16.28 4.88
N GLN A 19 37.62 15.66 4.99
CA GLN A 19 38.59 15.85 6.05
C GLN A 19 39.01 17.32 6.16
N ALA A 20 39.03 17.84 7.37
CA ALA A 20 39.59 19.13 7.71
C ALA A 20 41.12 19.08 7.66
N HIS A 21 41.71 19.88 6.81
CA HIS A 21 43.08 20.34 6.94
C HIS A 21 43.06 21.76 7.53
N GLN A 22 43.75 21.96 8.64
CA GLN A 22 44.12 23.28 9.12
C GLN A 22 45.29 23.84 8.29
N PRO A 23 45.35 25.17 8.09
CA PRO A 23 46.56 25.90 8.45
C PRO A 23 46.34 27.28 9.09
N ASN A 24 47.18 27.50 10.09
CA ASN A 24 47.94 28.70 10.42
C ASN A 24 47.27 30.08 10.58
N LEU A 25 47.50 30.59 11.82
CA LEU A 25 47.41 31.98 12.25
C LEU A 25 48.18 32.96 11.36
N ILE A 26 47.55 34.12 11.06
CA ILE A 26 48.23 35.44 10.99
C ILE A 26 47.37 36.47 11.70
N ARG A 27 48.01 37.16 12.67
CA ARG A 27 47.53 38.35 13.38
C ARG A 27 47.41 39.53 12.43
N LEU A 28 46.39 40.36 12.56
CA LEU A 28 46.49 41.81 12.42
C LEU A 28 45.34 42.51 13.16
N ALA A 29 45.75 43.57 13.84
CA ALA A 29 44.97 44.34 14.81
C ALA A 29 44.03 45.37 14.14
N GLY A 30 42.95 45.69 14.86
CA GLY A 30 42.43 47.06 14.97
C GLY A 30 41.22 47.43 14.13
N LYS A 31 40.07 47.50 14.74
CA LYS A 31 39.23 48.69 14.92
C LYS A 31 37.89 48.30 15.57
N ALA A 32 37.59 48.85 16.72
CA ALA A 32 36.33 48.77 17.40
C ALA A 32 35.23 49.46 16.60
N ILE A 33 34.18 48.73 16.22
CA ILE A 33 32.88 49.26 15.88
C ILE A 33 31.86 48.44 16.66
N GLY A 34 31.12 49.15 17.53
CA GLY A 34 30.11 48.56 18.41
C GLY A 34 29.01 47.89 17.55
N PHE A 35 28.89 46.59 17.71
CA PHE A 35 27.75 45.83 17.21
C PHE A 35 26.80 45.65 18.37
N MET A 36 25.72 46.43 18.35
CA MET A 36 24.58 46.27 19.24
C MET A 36 23.93 44.92 18.97
N MET A 37 24.24 43.95 19.81
CA MET A 37 23.68 42.60 19.75
C MET A 37 22.23 42.67 20.18
N PHE A 38 21.30 42.79 19.25
CA PHE A 38 19.90 42.49 19.49
C PHE A 38 19.77 40.99 19.79
N LEU A 39 19.78 40.63 21.05
CA LEU A 39 19.32 39.34 21.52
C LEU A 39 17.82 39.26 21.24
N PHE A 40 17.46 38.68 20.09
CA PHE A 40 16.15 38.09 19.95
C PHE A 40 16.10 36.86 20.87
N LEU A 41 15.62 37.05 22.07
CA LEU A 41 15.08 36.00 22.91
C LEU A 41 13.88 35.42 22.15
N VAL A 42 14.11 34.39 21.28
CA VAL A 42 13.06 33.49 20.87
C VAL A 42 12.65 32.80 22.18
N GLN A 43 11.66 33.35 22.85
CA GLN A 43 10.93 32.61 23.86
C GLN A 43 10.28 31.43 23.14
N ASN A 44 10.94 30.28 23.14
CA ASN A 44 10.29 29.00 22.98
C ASN A 44 9.31 28.87 24.16
N SER A 45 8.14 29.45 24.02
CA SER A 45 7.03 29.17 24.91
C SER A 45 6.73 27.68 24.71
N VAL A 46 7.23 26.85 25.62
CA VAL A 46 6.79 25.45 25.75
C VAL A 46 5.28 25.53 25.95
N VAL A 47 4.53 25.29 24.90
CA VAL A 47 3.07 25.25 24.97
C VAL A 47 2.74 24.13 25.95
N LYS A 48 2.31 24.50 27.16
CA LYS A 48 1.94 23.54 28.20
C LYS A 48 0.84 22.66 27.67
N ALA A 49 0.97 21.33 27.83
CA ALA A 49 -0.08 20.40 27.44
C ALA A 49 -1.36 20.75 28.21
N THR A 50 -2.47 20.75 27.47
CA THR A 50 -3.81 20.90 28.04
C THR A 50 -4.40 19.53 28.21
N ASP A 51 -4.95 19.24 29.38
CA ASP A 51 -5.52 17.96 29.73
C ASP A 51 -7.05 18.04 29.69
N ARG A 52 -7.70 16.98 29.18
CA ARG A 52 -9.12 16.77 29.28
C ARG A 52 -9.40 15.35 29.75
N GLN A 53 -10.27 15.22 30.79
CA GLN A 53 -10.65 13.93 31.33
C GLN A 53 -11.93 13.41 30.67
N PHE A 54 -11.99 12.09 30.47
CA PHE A 54 -13.16 11.34 30.02
C PHE A 54 -13.32 10.11 30.91
N LYS A 55 -14.48 9.96 31.56
CA LYS A 55 -14.93 8.66 32.03
C LYS A 55 -15.44 7.89 30.81
N ILE A 56 -14.77 6.81 30.44
CA ILE A 56 -15.09 6.08 29.22
C ILE A 56 -16.33 5.21 29.41
N GLU A 57 -17.41 5.59 28.75
CA GLU A 57 -18.71 4.91 28.75
C GLU A 57 -19.09 4.42 27.35
N LYS A 58 -18.50 5.03 26.30
CA LYS A 58 -18.76 4.78 24.89
C LYS A 58 -17.58 4.13 24.19
N LYS A 59 -17.83 3.58 23.01
CA LYS A 59 -16.85 2.83 22.24
C LYS A 59 -15.76 3.71 21.62
N TYR A 60 -16.14 4.87 21.09
CA TYR A 60 -15.23 5.71 20.33
C TYR A 60 -15.03 7.09 20.96
N LEU A 61 -13.81 7.63 20.82
CA LEU A 61 -13.55 9.08 20.85
C LEU A 61 -13.52 9.58 19.42
N ASN A 62 -14.39 10.53 19.10
CA ASN A 62 -14.44 11.23 17.82
C ASN A 62 -13.63 12.53 17.93
N ILE A 63 -12.63 12.70 17.04
CA ILE A 63 -11.67 13.79 17.07
C ILE A 63 -11.76 14.59 15.76
N PRO A 64 -11.97 15.92 15.83
CA PRO A 64 -12.05 16.75 14.64
C PRO A 64 -10.65 17.05 14.09
N VAL A 65 -10.47 16.91 12.78
CA VAL A 65 -9.21 17.13 12.06
C VAL A 65 -9.32 18.35 11.15
N GLY A 66 -8.26 19.16 11.14
CA GLY A 66 -8.06 20.28 10.22
C GLY A 66 -6.83 20.03 9.35
N ASP A 67 -6.99 19.90 8.04
CA ASP A 67 -5.92 19.55 7.09
C ASP A 67 -4.72 20.52 7.13
N ARG A 68 -4.92 21.75 7.58
CA ARG A 68 -3.87 22.78 7.72
C ARG A 68 -3.39 22.99 9.15
N ALA A 69 -3.95 22.24 10.11
CA ALA A 69 -3.55 22.34 11.50
C ALA A 69 -2.14 21.74 11.70
N ARG A 70 -1.40 22.29 12.67
CA ARG A 70 -0.12 21.70 13.04
C ARG A 70 -0.35 20.33 13.68
N MET A 71 0.51 19.38 13.35
CA MET A 71 0.53 18.07 13.98
C MET A 71 0.83 18.22 15.48
N LYS A 72 0.03 17.59 16.33
CA LYS A 72 0.15 17.60 17.79
C LYS A 72 0.15 16.17 18.31
N LEU A 73 1.08 15.87 19.22
CA LEU A 73 1.13 14.56 19.85
C LEU A 73 0.08 14.50 20.96
N PHE A 74 -0.84 13.56 20.81
CA PHE A 74 -1.83 13.20 21.81
C PHE A 74 -1.31 12.06 22.67
N LYS A 75 -1.63 12.12 23.96
CA LYS A 75 -1.36 11.06 24.93
C LYS A 75 -2.64 10.69 25.66
N ILE A 76 -3.01 9.42 25.60
CA ILE A 76 -4.05 8.85 26.46
C ILE A 76 -3.34 8.31 27.69
N LYS A 77 -3.67 8.86 28.87
CA LYS A 77 -3.12 8.45 30.16
C LYS A 77 -4.20 7.80 31.02
N VAL A 78 -3.84 6.75 31.74
CA VAL A 78 -4.64 6.12 32.80
C VAL A 78 -3.81 6.12 34.06
N ASN A 79 -4.36 6.68 35.14
CA ASN A 79 -3.65 6.85 36.44
C ASN A 79 -2.27 7.53 36.26
N GLY A 80 -2.20 8.53 35.37
CA GLY A 80 -0.98 9.27 35.07
C GLY A 80 0.01 8.60 34.13
N LEU A 81 -0.15 7.32 33.81
CA LEU A 81 0.72 6.56 32.90
C LEU A 81 0.22 6.66 31.46
N SER A 82 1.10 7.01 30.53
CA SER A 82 0.80 7.00 29.09
C SER A 82 0.50 5.57 28.64
N ARG A 83 -0.63 5.38 27.94
CA ARG A 83 -1.09 4.11 27.42
C ARG A 83 -1.09 4.06 25.89
N ARG A 84 -1.40 5.20 25.27
CA ARG A 84 -1.32 5.38 23.81
C ARG A 84 -0.78 6.76 23.50
N GLU A 85 0.01 6.85 22.44
CA GLU A 85 0.49 8.10 21.88
C GLU A 85 0.26 8.09 20.37
N PHE A 86 -0.21 9.21 19.82
CA PHE A 86 -0.46 9.34 18.40
C PHE A 86 -0.52 10.81 17.99
N PRO A 87 0.02 11.17 16.82
CA PRO A 87 -0.06 12.53 16.32
C PRO A 87 -1.38 12.79 15.59
N VAL A 88 -1.95 13.99 15.78
CA VAL A 88 -3.19 14.43 15.12
C VAL A 88 -3.07 15.90 14.71
N GLN A 89 -3.59 16.24 13.53
CA GLN A 89 -3.84 17.63 13.13
C GLN A 89 -5.18 18.10 13.73
N LEU A 90 -5.23 18.33 15.05
CA LEU A 90 -6.45 18.75 15.73
C LEU A 90 -6.98 20.07 15.16
N ALA A 91 -8.24 20.09 14.74
CA ALA A 91 -8.90 21.29 14.23
C ALA A 91 -9.05 22.35 15.33
N GLU A 92 -8.40 23.51 15.18
CA GLU A 92 -8.56 24.67 16.06
C GLU A 92 -9.85 25.46 15.74
N ASP A 93 -10.07 25.76 14.46
CA ASP A 93 -11.21 26.54 13.97
C ASP A 93 -12.12 25.75 13.04
N SER A 94 -11.69 25.45 11.82
CA SER A 94 -12.45 24.69 10.84
C SER A 94 -12.17 23.19 10.91
N VAL A 95 -13.22 22.37 10.79
CA VAL A 95 -13.12 20.91 10.72
C VAL A 95 -13.23 20.50 9.27
N ASN A 96 -12.23 19.80 8.77
CA ASN A 96 -12.28 19.21 7.43
C ASN A 96 -12.94 17.83 7.44
N TYR A 97 -12.61 17.01 8.47
CA TYR A 97 -13.20 15.68 8.66
C TYR A 97 -13.02 15.24 10.11
N TRP A 98 -13.55 14.05 10.42
CA TRP A 98 -13.45 13.45 11.74
C TRP A 98 -12.71 12.11 11.64
N ILE A 99 -11.84 11.86 12.62
CA ILE A 99 -11.26 10.55 12.89
C ILE A 99 -11.88 9.99 14.17
N PHE A 100 -11.63 8.72 14.43
CA PHE A 100 -12.11 8.04 15.62
C PHE A 100 -11.03 7.13 16.21
N ILE A 101 -11.11 6.91 17.52
CA ILE A 101 -10.26 5.96 18.24
C ILE A 101 -11.19 5.04 19.03
N ASP A 102 -11.03 3.73 18.85
CA ASP A 102 -11.67 2.75 19.73
C ASP A 102 -11.00 2.80 21.10
N VAL A 103 -11.78 3.09 22.12
CA VAL A 103 -11.36 3.22 23.53
C VAL A 103 -12.03 2.17 24.41
N THR A 104 -12.56 1.11 23.82
CA THR A 104 -13.26 0.03 24.53
C THR A 104 -12.39 -0.60 25.63
N GLU A 105 -11.07 -0.69 25.43
CA GLU A 105 -10.12 -1.21 26.42
C GLU A 105 -10.11 -0.40 27.73
N PHE A 106 -10.54 0.87 27.68
CA PHE A 106 -10.61 1.76 28.84
C PHE A 106 -12.02 1.88 29.42
N LYS A 107 -12.98 1.07 28.97
CA LYS A 107 -14.38 1.17 29.42
C LYS A 107 -14.50 1.07 30.92
N GLY A 108 -15.24 2.02 31.52
CA GLY A 108 -15.40 2.17 32.96
C GLY A 108 -14.27 2.92 33.68
N GLN A 109 -13.14 3.17 33.02
CA GLN A 109 -12.00 3.91 33.55
C GLN A 109 -12.09 5.41 33.20
N THR A 110 -11.42 6.25 33.99
CA THR A 110 -11.19 7.64 33.64
C THR A 110 -9.84 7.78 32.95
N ILE A 111 -9.86 8.25 31.70
CA ILE A 111 -8.65 8.59 30.98
C ILE A 111 -8.39 10.10 31.01
N THR A 112 -7.14 10.49 30.92
CA THR A 112 -6.72 11.87 30.65
C THR A 112 -6.17 11.94 29.23
N LEU A 113 -6.82 12.71 28.36
CA LEU A 113 -6.34 13.06 27.03
C LEU A 113 -5.50 14.32 27.13
N SER A 114 -4.20 14.22 26.88
CA SER A 114 -3.21 15.29 27.00
C SER A 114 -2.67 15.68 25.63
N CYS A 115 -2.69 16.97 25.30
CA CYS A 115 -2.24 17.48 24.00
C CYS A 115 -1.86 18.95 24.09
N PRO A 116 -0.83 19.46 23.37
CA PRO A 116 -0.51 20.89 23.29
C PRO A 116 -1.52 21.63 22.39
N ALA A 117 -2.76 21.81 22.88
CA ALA A 117 -3.87 22.42 22.17
C ALA A 117 -4.65 23.40 23.06
N THR A 118 -5.51 24.21 22.46
CA THR A 118 -6.42 25.07 23.22
C THR A 118 -7.52 24.26 23.89
N GLN A 119 -8.04 24.71 25.03
CA GLN A 119 -9.18 24.08 25.69
C GLN A 119 -10.41 24.03 24.75
N LYS A 120 -10.60 25.08 23.93
CA LYS A 120 -11.67 25.17 22.92
C LYS A 120 -11.56 24.02 21.90
N ALA A 121 -10.37 23.74 21.38
CA ALA A 121 -10.17 22.64 20.43
C ALA A 121 -10.43 21.27 21.07
N LEU A 122 -9.90 21.05 22.29
CA LEU A 122 -10.14 19.80 23.02
C LEU A 122 -11.61 19.59 23.37
N SER A 123 -12.38 20.66 23.68
CA SER A 123 -13.80 20.55 24.05
C SER A 123 -14.69 19.99 22.93
N ARG A 124 -14.21 19.99 21.67
CA ARG A 124 -14.93 19.44 20.52
C ARG A 124 -14.80 17.91 20.41
N ILE A 125 -13.83 17.30 21.08
CA ILE A 125 -13.69 15.85 21.12
C ILE A 125 -14.83 15.28 21.97
N TYR A 126 -15.49 14.25 21.50
CA TYR A 126 -16.58 13.61 22.25
C TYR A 126 -16.56 12.09 22.10
N GLN A 127 -17.19 11.39 23.03
CA GLN A 127 -17.34 9.93 22.97
C GLN A 127 -18.74 9.55 22.48
N ASP A 128 -18.80 8.49 21.68
CA ASP A 128 -20.03 7.91 21.15
C ASP A 128 -19.84 6.40 20.89
N ASP A 129 -20.92 5.67 20.76
CA ASP A 129 -20.91 4.27 20.29
C ASP A 129 -20.80 4.19 18.77
N ARG A 130 -21.01 5.31 18.07
CA ARG A 130 -20.88 5.49 16.62
C ARG A 130 -19.73 6.42 16.26
N ILE A 131 -19.11 6.17 15.13
CA ILE A 131 -18.14 7.11 14.57
C ILE A 131 -18.86 8.31 13.93
N ASN A 132 -18.28 9.48 14.02
CA ASN A 132 -18.85 10.67 13.37
C ASN A 132 -18.99 10.46 11.87
N GLY A 133 -20.19 10.71 11.32
CA GLY A 133 -20.48 10.53 9.90
C GLY A 133 -20.59 9.06 9.46
N GLU A 134 -20.92 8.12 10.36
CA GLU A 134 -21.06 6.71 10.06
C GLU A 134 -22.07 6.43 8.94
N ASP A 135 -23.20 7.16 8.90
CA ASP A 135 -24.25 7.00 7.89
C ASP A 135 -23.79 7.41 6.47
N SER A 136 -22.72 8.20 6.36
CA SER A 136 -22.14 8.64 5.11
C SER A 136 -20.83 7.92 4.73
N LEU A 137 -20.46 6.88 5.48
CA LEU A 137 -19.30 6.05 5.14
C LEU A 137 -19.48 5.41 3.77
N TYR A 138 -18.40 5.42 2.99
CA TYR A 138 -18.32 4.83 1.65
C TYR A 138 -19.23 5.46 0.58
N THR A 139 -19.90 6.59 0.91
CA THR A 139 -20.71 7.37 -0.05
C THR A 139 -20.01 8.64 -0.52
N GLU A 140 -18.79 8.89 -0.05
CA GLU A 140 -18.01 10.08 -0.39
C GLU A 140 -17.81 10.20 -1.92
N SER A 141 -17.79 11.42 -2.44
CA SER A 141 -17.81 11.69 -3.88
C SER A 141 -16.66 11.05 -4.66
N LEU A 142 -15.47 10.99 -4.06
CA LEU A 142 -14.29 10.35 -4.66
C LEU A 142 -13.99 8.94 -4.09
N ARG A 143 -14.93 8.32 -3.38
CA ARG A 143 -14.76 6.95 -2.91
C ARG A 143 -14.72 6.00 -4.10
N PRO A 144 -13.62 5.28 -4.35
CA PRO A 144 -13.58 4.22 -5.34
C PRO A 144 -14.70 3.21 -5.12
N GLN A 145 -15.28 2.69 -6.17
CA GLN A 145 -16.46 1.82 -6.09
C GLN A 145 -16.08 0.35 -6.06
N VAL A 146 -14.94 -0.01 -6.66
CA VAL A 146 -14.51 -1.42 -6.79
C VAL A 146 -13.12 -1.65 -6.19
N HIS A 147 -12.50 -0.63 -5.60
CA HIS A 147 -11.20 -0.72 -4.95
C HIS A 147 -11.33 -0.52 -3.44
N PHE A 148 -10.57 -1.28 -2.66
CA PHE A 148 -10.53 -1.11 -1.22
C PHE A 148 -9.87 0.21 -0.83
N THR A 149 -10.52 0.93 0.07
CA THR A 149 -10.01 2.13 0.75
C THR A 149 -10.38 2.09 2.22
N VAL A 150 -9.54 2.64 3.08
CA VAL A 150 -9.81 2.70 4.52
C VAL A 150 -10.99 3.62 4.85
N LYS A 151 -11.65 3.38 5.98
CA LYS A 151 -12.74 4.25 6.47
C LYS A 151 -12.27 5.70 6.59
N ARG A 152 -11.12 5.91 7.22
CA ARG A 152 -10.52 7.21 7.51
C ARG A 152 -9.00 7.10 7.50
N GLY A 153 -8.32 8.21 7.15
CA GLY A 153 -6.88 8.34 7.27
C GLY A 153 -6.10 7.87 6.04
N TRP A 154 -4.90 7.39 6.28
CA TRP A 154 -3.90 6.99 5.29
C TRP A 154 -3.74 5.47 5.23
N SER A 155 -3.55 4.94 4.02
CA SER A 155 -3.12 3.55 3.77
C SER A 155 -1.99 3.53 2.74
N ASN A 156 -1.02 2.61 2.90
CA ASN A 156 0.04 2.37 1.91
C ASN A 156 0.37 0.88 1.82
N ASP A 157 1.62 0.48 1.95
CA ASP A 157 2.13 -0.87 1.67
C ASP A 157 1.20 -1.99 2.13
N VAL A 158 1.01 -2.97 1.28
CA VAL A 158 0.34 -4.23 1.62
C VAL A 158 1.27 -5.06 2.50
N ASN A 159 0.75 -5.60 3.59
CA ASN A 159 1.48 -6.38 4.57
C ASN A 159 0.87 -7.78 4.70
N GLY A 160 1.55 -8.78 4.17
CA GLY A 160 1.23 -10.19 4.39
C GLY A 160 -0.21 -10.60 4.14
N PRO A 161 -0.78 -10.36 2.94
CA PRO A 161 -2.10 -10.87 2.62
C PRO A 161 -2.10 -12.40 2.68
N ILE A 162 -3.14 -12.99 3.31
CA ILE A 162 -3.13 -14.43 3.59
C ILE A 162 -4.55 -15.02 3.64
N TYR A 163 -4.69 -16.27 3.24
CA TYR A 163 -5.93 -17.02 3.37
C TYR A 163 -5.89 -17.99 4.55
N LEU A 164 -6.94 -18.01 5.36
CA LEU A 164 -7.12 -18.95 6.46
C LEU A 164 -8.61 -19.29 6.64
N ASN A 165 -8.95 -20.58 6.64
CA ASN A 165 -10.26 -21.12 6.98
C ASN A 165 -11.47 -20.40 6.35
N GLY A 166 -11.40 -20.12 5.03
CA GLY A 166 -12.49 -19.47 4.29
C GLY A 166 -12.43 -17.94 4.29
N GLN A 167 -11.46 -17.34 4.97
CA GLN A 167 -11.27 -15.89 5.04
C GLN A 167 -9.96 -15.49 4.39
N TYR A 168 -10.01 -14.46 3.56
CA TYR A 168 -8.86 -13.68 3.13
C TYR A 168 -8.62 -12.58 4.15
N HIS A 169 -7.39 -12.47 4.64
CA HIS A 169 -6.94 -11.38 5.50
C HIS A 169 -6.07 -10.44 4.68
N LEU A 170 -6.33 -9.16 4.78
CA LEU A 170 -5.54 -8.08 4.21
C LEU A 170 -5.02 -7.22 5.35
N PHE A 171 -3.70 -7.02 5.38
CA PHE A 171 -3.07 -6.06 6.27
C PHE A 171 -2.38 -4.98 5.43
N TRP A 172 -2.23 -3.80 6.00
CA TRP A 172 -1.57 -2.69 5.32
C TRP A 172 -0.94 -1.72 6.31
N GLN A 173 0.02 -0.93 5.83
CA GLN A 173 0.52 0.21 6.57
C GLN A 173 -0.58 1.26 6.69
N ALA A 174 -0.98 1.58 7.92
CA ALA A 174 -2.09 2.47 8.23
C ALA A 174 -1.67 3.64 9.11
N PHE A 175 -2.19 4.82 8.81
CA PHE A 175 -2.20 5.94 9.75
C PHE A 175 -3.64 6.45 9.93
N PRO A 176 -4.38 5.92 10.92
CA PRO A 176 -5.82 6.20 11.07
C PRO A 176 -6.12 7.61 11.58
N PHE A 177 -5.12 8.37 12.02
CA PHE A 177 -5.29 9.67 12.67
C PHE A 177 -5.09 10.86 11.74
N GLY A 178 -4.85 10.64 10.46
CA GLY A 178 -4.64 11.68 9.48
C GLY A 178 -4.31 11.16 8.08
N LYS A 179 -4.08 12.08 7.14
CA LYS A 179 -3.79 11.78 5.74
C LYS A 179 -2.32 11.99 5.35
N LEU A 180 -1.42 12.12 6.33
CA LEU A 180 0.01 12.35 6.11
C LEU A 180 0.81 11.08 6.40
N TRP A 181 1.62 10.68 5.43
CA TRP A 181 2.48 9.50 5.54
C TRP A 181 3.65 9.65 6.53
N ASN A 182 4.26 10.79 6.59
CA ASN A 182 5.55 11.02 7.24
C ASN A 182 5.48 11.22 8.75
N THR A 183 4.46 10.72 9.42
CA THR A 183 4.34 10.83 10.89
C THR A 183 5.23 9.85 11.62
N GLY A 184 5.67 8.77 10.96
CA GLY A 184 6.40 7.65 11.54
C GLY A 184 5.56 6.72 12.44
N TYR A 185 4.38 7.17 12.88
CA TYR A 185 3.46 6.39 13.72
C TYR A 185 2.55 5.51 12.87
N MET A 186 3.11 4.43 12.32
CA MET A 186 2.36 3.50 11.49
C MET A 186 1.73 2.38 12.33
N TYR A 187 0.63 1.86 11.82
CA TYR A 187 -0.13 0.73 12.36
C TYR A 187 -0.26 -0.32 11.27
N TRP A 188 -0.48 -1.56 11.63
CA TRP A 188 -1.01 -2.52 10.68
C TRP A 188 -2.53 -2.46 10.73
N GLY A 189 -3.14 -1.87 9.69
CA GLY A 189 -4.57 -2.01 9.44
C GLY A 189 -4.89 -3.47 9.15
N HIS A 190 -6.14 -3.87 9.31
CA HIS A 190 -6.60 -5.23 9.11
C HIS A 190 -8.01 -5.25 8.55
N ALA A 191 -8.25 -6.07 7.53
CA ALA A 191 -9.58 -6.36 6.99
C ALA A 191 -9.69 -7.83 6.62
N THR A 192 -10.92 -8.34 6.58
CA THR A 192 -11.23 -9.69 6.11
C THR A 192 -12.25 -9.68 4.98
N SER A 193 -12.17 -10.69 4.12
CA SER A 193 -13.10 -10.89 3.00
C SER A 193 -13.27 -12.39 2.71
N THR A 194 -14.40 -12.77 2.12
CA THR A 194 -14.63 -14.13 1.62
C THR A 194 -14.35 -14.25 0.11
N ASP A 195 -14.14 -13.12 -0.58
CA ASP A 195 -14.03 -13.07 -2.04
C ASP A 195 -12.94 -12.12 -2.58
N MET A 196 -12.15 -11.49 -1.70
CA MET A 196 -11.12 -10.48 -2.02
C MET A 196 -11.67 -9.16 -2.60
N LEU A 197 -12.97 -8.98 -2.66
CA LEU A 197 -13.63 -7.78 -3.18
C LEU A 197 -14.37 -7.03 -2.07
N HIS A 198 -15.20 -7.73 -1.31
CA HIS A 198 -15.99 -7.16 -0.22
C HIS A 198 -15.23 -7.29 1.10
N TRP A 199 -14.60 -6.20 1.52
CA TRP A 199 -13.76 -6.18 2.71
C TRP A 199 -14.47 -5.59 3.93
N THR A 200 -14.29 -6.24 5.08
CA THR A 200 -14.71 -5.72 6.38
C THR A 200 -13.49 -5.29 7.17
N GLU A 201 -13.35 -3.98 7.40
CA GLU A 201 -12.25 -3.41 8.18
C GLU A 201 -12.44 -3.70 9.66
N LEU A 202 -11.42 -4.27 10.29
CA LEU A 202 -11.34 -4.67 11.69
C LEU A 202 -10.51 -3.69 12.52
N ALA A 203 -10.31 -4.01 13.80
CA ALA A 203 -9.32 -3.30 14.61
C ALA A 203 -7.90 -3.51 14.04
N PRO A 204 -6.97 -2.55 14.21
CA PRO A 204 -5.59 -2.72 13.78
C PRO A 204 -4.97 -3.98 14.40
N ALA A 205 -4.26 -4.77 13.57
CA ALA A 205 -3.55 -5.97 14.02
C ALA A 205 -2.34 -5.61 14.91
N LEU A 206 -1.60 -4.56 14.54
CA LEU A 206 -0.44 -4.09 15.29
C LEU A 206 -0.49 -2.56 15.45
N MET A 207 -0.06 -2.10 16.63
CA MET A 207 0.07 -0.69 16.99
C MET A 207 1.53 -0.41 17.39
N PRO A 208 2.00 0.85 17.40
CA PRO A 208 3.32 1.18 17.96
C PRO A 208 3.51 0.68 19.40
N ASP A 209 4.73 0.27 19.73
CA ASP A 209 5.14 -0.10 21.10
C ASP A 209 6.53 0.45 21.46
N SER A 210 7.16 -0.10 22.49
CA SER A 210 8.47 0.32 22.95
C SER A 210 9.63 0.05 21.98
N LEU A 211 9.45 -0.87 21.00
CA LEU A 211 10.42 -1.12 19.93
C LEU A 211 10.23 -0.19 18.74
N GLY A 212 9.08 0.48 18.66
CA GLY A 212 8.77 1.43 17.60
C GLY A 212 7.46 1.16 16.88
N SER A 213 7.32 1.79 15.71
CA SER A 213 6.17 1.61 14.81
C SER A 213 6.29 0.32 14.00
N PRO A 214 5.22 -0.49 13.87
CA PRO A 214 5.25 -1.67 13.02
C PRO A 214 5.18 -1.27 11.54
N TRP A 215 6.33 -1.31 10.88
CA TRP A 215 6.49 -1.13 9.44
C TRP A 215 6.21 -2.44 8.70
N SER A 216 6.39 -2.41 7.38
CA SER A 216 5.95 -3.48 6.48
C SER A 216 6.54 -4.86 6.80
N GLY A 217 5.88 -5.88 6.29
CA GLY A 217 6.25 -7.27 6.50
C GLY A 217 5.25 -8.24 5.90
N THR A 218 5.16 -9.45 6.44
CA THR A 218 4.37 -10.55 5.88
C THR A 218 3.63 -11.36 6.95
N ALA A 219 2.65 -12.17 6.52
CA ALA A 219 1.96 -13.16 7.33
C ALA A 219 2.19 -14.57 6.76
N VAL A 220 2.30 -15.56 7.63
CA VAL A 220 2.37 -16.98 7.28
C VAL A 220 1.53 -17.84 8.22
N ILE A 221 1.19 -19.06 7.81
CA ILE A 221 0.55 -20.07 8.67
C ILE A 221 1.56 -21.12 9.08
N ASP A 222 1.79 -21.25 10.38
CA ASP A 222 2.60 -22.33 10.97
C ASP A 222 1.79 -23.63 11.02
N LYS A 223 1.80 -24.39 9.93
CA LYS A 223 1.04 -25.65 9.82
C LYS A 223 1.61 -26.76 10.71
N ASN A 224 2.91 -26.73 10.95
CA ASN A 224 3.63 -27.78 11.63
C ASN A 224 3.79 -27.55 13.13
N ASN A 225 3.51 -26.32 13.61
CA ASN A 225 3.83 -25.86 14.96
C ASN A 225 5.35 -25.71 15.20
N ASP A 226 6.08 -25.24 14.19
CA ASP A 226 7.53 -25.02 14.27
C ASP A 226 7.88 -23.89 15.26
N ALA A 227 6.98 -22.91 15.41
CA ALA A 227 7.11 -21.84 16.39
C ALA A 227 6.66 -22.24 17.81
N GLY A 228 5.97 -23.37 17.99
CA GLY A 228 5.54 -23.86 19.30
C GLY A 228 4.33 -23.16 19.91
N TRP A 229 3.50 -22.48 19.09
CA TRP A 229 2.25 -21.81 19.57
C TRP A 229 0.97 -22.56 19.18
N GLY A 230 1.10 -23.71 18.55
CA GLY A 230 0.00 -24.52 18.04
C GLY A 230 -0.01 -24.59 16.51
N LYS A 231 -0.62 -25.65 15.96
CA LYS A 231 -0.76 -25.82 14.51
C LYS A 231 -1.73 -24.78 13.95
N ASN A 232 -1.45 -24.34 12.73
CA ASN A 232 -2.22 -23.33 12.01
C ASN A 232 -2.22 -21.95 12.67
N THR A 233 -1.28 -21.67 13.56
CA THR A 233 -1.06 -20.33 14.10
C THR A 233 -0.71 -19.37 12.97
N MET A 234 -1.40 -18.23 12.89
CA MET A 234 -1.02 -17.15 11.99
C MET A 234 0.13 -16.35 12.62
N VAL A 235 1.23 -16.22 11.91
CA VAL A 235 2.41 -15.50 12.37
C VAL A 235 2.67 -14.30 11.47
N LEU A 236 2.76 -13.12 12.08
CA LEU A 236 3.13 -11.87 11.40
C LEU A 236 4.63 -11.61 11.63
N TYR A 237 5.35 -11.29 10.57
CA TYR A 237 6.70 -10.75 10.62
C TYR A 237 6.66 -9.30 10.17
N TYR A 238 7.29 -8.41 10.89
CA TYR A 238 7.26 -6.98 10.62
C TYR A 238 8.56 -6.31 11.06
N THR A 239 8.83 -5.16 10.48
CA THR A 239 9.93 -4.29 10.92
C THR A 239 9.42 -3.36 12.01
N ALA A 240 10.07 -3.32 13.17
CA ALA A 240 9.84 -2.27 14.15
C ALA A 240 10.82 -1.12 13.87
N TYR A 241 10.27 0.09 13.69
CA TYR A 241 11.04 1.30 13.43
C TYR A 241 11.00 2.25 14.61
N ASP A 242 12.14 2.44 15.24
CA ASP A 242 12.28 3.41 16.33
C ASP A 242 12.48 4.82 15.78
N LEU A 243 11.51 5.68 16.05
CA LEU A 243 11.49 7.08 15.61
C LEU A 243 12.62 7.94 16.20
N THR A 244 13.26 7.51 17.28
CA THR A 244 14.30 8.26 18.00
C THR A 244 15.68 7.90 17.50
N SER A 245 15.98 6.60 17.42
CA SER A 245 17.28 6.08 17.00
C SER A 245 17.36 5.77 15.50
N PHE A 246 16.22 5.80 14.78
CA PHE A 246 16.07 5.38 13.38
C PHE A 246 16.46 3.93 13.14
N LYS A 247 16.44 3.12 14.18
CA LYS A 247 16.78 1.71 14.12
C LYS A 247 15.63 0.91 13.53
N GLN A 248 15.95 -0.03 12.67
CA GLN A 248 15.02 -0.98 12.06
C GLN A 248 15.38 -2.39 12.49
N VAL A 249 14.46 -3.07 13.15
CA VAL A 249 14.65 -4.43 13.66
C VAL A 249 13.49 -5.32 13.25
N GLN A 250 13.74 -6.62 13.02
CA GLN A 250 12.68 -7.52 12.63
C GLN A 250 12.04 -8.15 13.85
N CYS A 251 10.73 -8.16 13.85
CA CYS A 251 9.89 -8.62 14.94
C CYS A 251 8.83 -9.61 14.45
N MET A 252 8.19 -10.31 15.39
CA MET A 252 7.08 -11.18 15.10
C MET A 252 5.95 -11.03 16.11
N ALA A 253 4.73 -11.31 15.63
CA ALA A 253 3.54 -11.47 16.44
C ALA A 253 2.76 -12.69 15.94
N TYR A 254 1.86 -13.23 16.75
CA TYR A 254 1.10 -14.41 16.39
C TYR A 254 -0.34 -14.34 16.85
N SER A 255 -1.20 -15.08 16.16
CA SER A 255 -2.62 -15.26 16.48
C SER A 255 -2.96 -16.73 16.52
N THR A 256 -3.61 -17.15 17.61
CA THR A 256 -4.14 -18.50 17.80
C THR A 256 -5.67 -18.55 17.68
N ASP A 257 -6.29 -17.43 17.30
CA ASP A 257 -7.74 -17.24 17.22
C ASP A 257 -8.18 -16.81 15.80
N GLU A 258 -7.47 -17.30 14.76
CA GLU A 258 -7.75 -17.05 13.35
C GLU A 258 -7.64 -15.56 12.95
N GLY A 259 -6.67 -14.86 13.52
CA GLY A 259 -6.40 -13.45 13.18
C GLY A 259 -7.31 -12.44 13.86
N LYS A 260 -8.12 -12.82 14.86
CA LYS A 260 -8.95 -11.88 15.61
C LYS A 260 -8.13 -11.00 16.53
N THR A 261 -7.13 -11.59 17.20
CA THR A 261 -6.19 -10.87 18.05
C THR A 261 -4.75 -11.33 17.80
N PHE A 262 -3.79 -10.44 18.08
CA PHE A 262 -2.37 -10.71 17.87
C PHE A 262 -1.58 -10.45 19.15
N THR A 263 -0.73 -11.42 19.51
CA THR A 263 0.20 -11.34 20.63
C THR A 263 1.63 -11.16 20.10
N ARG A 264 2.33 -10.15 20.56
CA ARG A 264 3.74 -9.94 20.20
C ARG A 264 4.61 -11.01 20.85
N TYR A 265 5.62 -11.45 20.12
CA TYR A 265 6.61 -12.37 20.67
C TYR A 265 7.42 -11.67 21.77
N ALA A 266 7.49 -12.29 22.95
CA ALA A 266 8.11 -11.68 24.13
C ALA A 266 9.62 -11.45 23.99
N LEU A 267 10.29 -12.20 23.09
CA LEU A 267 11.72 -12.10 22.84
C LEU A 267 12.05 -11.33 21.55
N ASN A 268 11.16 -10.47 21.08
CA ASN A 268 11.49 -9.51 20.02
C ASN A 268 12.63 -8.57 20.45
N PRO A 269 13.50 -8.13 19.53
CA PRO A 269 13.53 -8.46 18.10
C PRO A 269 14.14 -9.85 17.82
N ILE A 270 13.71 -10.48 16.70
CA ILE A 270 14.26 -11.74 16.22
C ILE A 270 15.48 -11.56 15.31
N ILE A 271 15.58 -10.42 14.65
CA ILE A 271 16.79 -9.97 13.94
C ILE A 271 16.99 -8.51 14.35
N ASP A 272 18.13 -8.23 14.96
CA ASP A 272 18.60 -6.88 15.22
C ASP A 272 19.25 -6.29 13.95
N SER A 273 19.57 -5.02 13.92
CA SER A 273 20.18 -4.34 12.76
C SER A 273 21.30 -5.20 12.16
N ASN A 274 21.35 -5.27 10.83
CA ASN A 274 22.29 -6.14 10.16
C ASN A 274 23.74 -5.66 10.32
N TRP A 275 24.46 -6.30 11.23
CA TRP A 275 25.86 -5.99 11.52
C TRP A 275 26.79 -6.30 10.34
N GLU A 276 26.49 -7.35 9.55
CA GLU A 276 27.31 -7.73 8.40
C GLU A 276 27.25 -6.70 7.28
N MET A 277 26.06 -6.12 7.07
CA MET A 277 25.85 -5.07 6.07
C MET A 277 26.15 -3.66 6.61
N GLN A 278 26.41 -3.54 7.91
CA GLN A 278 26.69 -2.29 8.60
C GLN A 278 25.67 -1.18 8.28
N THR A 279 24.38 -1.52 8.33
CA THR A 279 23.27 -0.63 8.00
C THR A 279 22.13 -0.78 8.99
N ASN A 280 21.44 0.35 9.26
CA ASN A 280 20.12 0.34 9.89
C ASN A 280 18.99 0.29 8.85
N ASP A 281 19.32 0.25 7.56
CA ASP A 281 18.37 0.20 6.46
C ASP A 281 18.04 -1.27 6.14
N THR A 282 17.20 -1.87 6.99
CA THR A 282 16.85 -3.30 6.97
C THR A 282 15.37 -3.47 7.33
N ARG A 283 14.52 -3.86 6.34
CA ARG A 283 13.05 -3.90 6.51
C ARG A 283 12.33 -4.82 5.56
N ASP A 284 11.03 -4.90 5.76
CA ASP A 284 10.05 -5.54 4.89
C ASP A 284 10.28 -7.04 4.71
N PRO A 285 10.27 -7.83 5.79
CA PRO A 285 10.52 -9.27 5.71
C PRO A 285 9.38 -9.98 4.96
N LYS A 286 9.72 -10.73 3.91
CA LYS A 286 8.87 -11.73 3.26
C LYS A 286 9.26 -13.12 3.76
N VAL A 287 8.33 -13.87 4.33
CA VAL A 287 8.58 -15.21 4.89
C VAL A 287 7.69 -16.24 4.20
N PHE A 288 8.22 -17.43 3.97
CA PHE A 288 7.49 -18.58 3.44
C PHE A 288 8.18 -19.89 3.86
N TYR A 289 7.45 -21.00 3.79
CA TYR A 289 8.01 -22.34 4.04
C TYR A 289 8.51 -22.97 2.74
N TYR A 290 9.77 -23.44 2.73
CA TYR A 290 10.39 -24.07 1.59
C TYR A 290 10.44 -25.59 1.77
N GLU A 291 9.48 -26.29 1.15
CA GLU A 291 9.26 -27.72 1.30
C GLU A 291 10.49 -28.61 0.99
N PRO A 292 11.30 -28.35 -0.06
CA PRO A 292 12.42 -29.23 -0.39
C PRO A 292 13.46 -29.38 0.72
N THR A 293 13.69 -28.33 1.50
CA THR A 293 14.65 -28.37 2.64
C THR A 293 13.95 -28.40 3.99
N LYS A 294 12.62 -28.31 4.04
CA LYS A 294 11.81 -28.22 5.27
C LYS A 294 12.26 -27.09 6.19
N THR A 295 12.52 -25.92 5.62
CA THR A 295 12.96 -24.73 6.33
C THR A 295 12.09 -23.54 6.00
N TRP A 296 11.98 -22.63 6.93
CA TRP A 296 11.43 -21.29 6.69
C TRP A 296 12.49 -20.44 6.01
N VAL A 297 12.08 -19.67 5.02
CA VAL A 297 12.93 -18.72 4.30
C VAL A 297 12.40 -17.33 4.54
N MET A 298 13.27 -16.38 4.88
CA MET A 298 12.95 -14.95 4.93
C MET A 298 13.76 -14.24 3.85
N VAL A 299 13.08 -13.41 3.05
CA VAL A 299 13.70 -12.45 2.13
C VAL A 299 13.53 -11.07 2.76
N LEU A 300 14.64 -10.40 3.03
CA LEU A 300 14.68 -9.13 3.76
C LEU A 300 15.40 -8.07 2.93
N PHE A 301 14.80 -6.90 2.76
CA PHE A 301 15.52 -5.78 2.16
C PHE A 301 16.60 -5.29 3.12
N GLU A 302 17.82 -5.20 2.62
CA GLU A 302 18.99 -4.71 3.36
C GLU A 302 19.88 -3.88 2.45
N ARG A 303 19.98 -2.58 2.74
CA ARG A 303 20.90 -1.64 2.10
C ARG A 303 20.73 -1.51 0.57
N ASP A 304 21.27 -2.44 -0.22
CA ASP A 304 21.35 -2.36 -1.69
C ASP A 304 20.71 -3.56 -2.40
N GLY A 305 19.94 -4.36 -1.65
CA GLY A 305 19.31 -5.55 -2.21
C GLY A 305 18.53 -6.39 -1.20
N LEU A 306 18.37 -7.64 -1.50
CA LEU A 306 17.55 -8.59 -0.76
C LEU A 306 18.41 -9.70 -0.20
N SER A 307 18.39 -9.88 1.12
CA SER A 307 19.11 -10.97 1.80
C SER A 307 18.16 -12.12 2.09
N PHE A 308 18.68 -13.34 1.97
CA PHE A 308 17.98 -14.57 2.25
C PHE A 308 18.45 -15.13 3.58
N TYR A 309 17.49 -15.52 4.43
CA TYR A 309 17.73 -16.15 5.73
C TYR A 309 16.94 -17.43 5.84
N ASN A 310 17.45 -18.40 6.59
CA ASN A 310 16.77 -19.66 6.88
C ASN A 310 16.56 -19.85 8.39
N SER A 311 15.46 -20.53 8.72
CA SER A 311 15.11 -20.92 10.08
C SER A 311 14.41 -22.28 10.10
N THR A 312 14.61 -23.04 11.17
CA THR A 312 13.87 -24.28 11.46
C THR A 312 12.82 -24.12 12.55
N ASP A 313 12.88 -23.01 13.31
CA ASP A 313 12.02 -22.73 14.46
C ASP A 313 11.25 -21.40 14.32
N MET A 314 11.32 -20.75 13.14
CA MET A 314 10.68 -19.46 12.84
C MET A 314 11.22 -18.27 13.66
N LYS A 315 12.05 -18.49 14.66
CA LYS A 315 12.51 -17.50 15.65
C LYS A 315 13.98 -17.15 15.50
N LYS A 316 14.81 -18.12 15.15
CA LYS A 316 16.26 -17.96 14.95
C LYS A 316 16.57 -18.05 13.47
N TRP A 317 17.17 -16.99 12.94
CA TRP A 317 17.41 -16.83 11.52
C TRP A 317 18.91 -16.81 11.21
N GLN A 318 19.31 -17.53 10.18
CA GLN A 318 20.69 -17.57 9.69
C GLN A 318 20.74 -17.04 8.26
N LYS A 319 21.56 -16.01 8.04
CA LYS A 319 21.80 -15.45 6.71
C LYS A 319 22.47 -16.46 5.79
N GLN A 320 21.99 -16.55 4.56
CA GLN A 320 22.47 -17.48 3.54
C GLN A 320 23.12 -16.76 2.37
N SER A 321 22.45 -15.76 1.80
CA SER A 321 22.91 -15.04 0.60
C SER A 321 22.36 -13.62 0.53
N HIS A 322 22.86 -12.86 -0.44
CA HIS A 322 22.39 -11.51 -0.74
C HIS A 322 22.29 -11.29 -2.25
N PHE A 323 21.18 -10.76 -2.72
CA PHE A 323 20.89 -10.47 -4.12
C PHE A 323 20.71 -8.98 -4.32
N LYS A 324 21.52 -8.35 -5.19
CA LYS A 324 21.45 -6.92 -5.48
C LYS A 324 20.48 -6.60 -6.64
N GLY A 325 19.90 -5.42 -6.61
CA GLY A 325 19.18 -4.85 -7.76
C GLY A 325 17.67 -4.76 -7.64
N LEU A 326 17.11 -5.14 -6.49
CA LEU A 326 15.73 -4.86 -6.11
C LEU A 326 15.69 -4.06 -4.81
N TRP A 327 14.57 -3.39 -4.57
CA TRP A 327 14.39 -2.43 -3.50
C TRP A 327 13.09 -2.71 -2.75
N GLU A 328 13.06 -2.60 -1.43
CA GLU A 328 11.90 -2.66 -0.53
C GLU A 328 10.81 -3.69 -0.86
N CYS A 329 9.97 -4.00 0.08
CA CYS A 329 8.74 -4.79 -0.06
C CYS A 329 8.92 -6.02 -0.98
N PRO A 330 9.87 -6.93 -0.70
CA PRO A 330 10.08 -8.09 -1.54
C PRO A 330 8.86 -9.01 -1.54
N ASP A 331 8.58 -9.61 -2.69
CA ASP A 331 7.75 -10.80 -2.76
C ASP A 331 8.50 -11.90 -3.52
N PHE A 332 8.32 -13.15 -3.11
CA PHE A 332 9.09 -14.26 -3.66
C PHE A 332 8.26 -15.53 -3.68
N PHE A 333 8.06 -16.10 -4.85
CA PHE A 333 7.19 -17.26 -5.04
C PHE A 333 7.55 -18.06 -6.29
N GLU A 334 7.08 -19.31 -6.35
CA GLU A 334 7.23 -20.20 -7.48
C GLU A 334 5.94 -20.27 -8.32
N LEU A 335 6.08 -20.25 -9.66
CA LEU A 335 4.97 -20.41 -10.60
C LEU A 335 5.29 -21.42 -11.71
N PRO A 336 4.28 -22.18 -12.19
CA PRO A 336 4.41 -23.01 -13.38
C PRO A 336 4.51 -22.13 -14.64
N VAL A 337 5.45 -22.46 -15.53
CA VAL A 337 5.57 -21.83 -16.85
C VAL A 337 4.50 -22.40 -17.78
N ASP A 338 3.69 -21.54 -18.39
CA ASP A 338 2.60 -21.93 -19.30
C ASP A 338 1.63 -22.98 -18.69
N GLY A 339 1.44 -22.92 -17.36
CA GLY A 339 0.62 -23.87 -16.63
C GLY A 339 1.24 -25.26 -16.41
N ASN A 340 2.47 -25.50 -16.88
CA ASN A 340 3.14 -26.79 -16.74
C ASN A 340 3.73 -26.94 -15.31
N THR A 341 3.06 -27.72 -14.47
CA THR A 341 3.45 -27.95 -13.07
C THR A 341 4.80 -28.68 -12.90
N LYS A 342 5.33 -29.30 -13.97
CA LYS A 342 6.66 -29.93 -13.98
C LYS A 342 7.78 -28.94 -14.35
N ASN A 343 7.44 -27.78 -14.92
CA ASN A 343 8.37 -26.73 -15.29
C ASN A 343 7.98 -25.46 -14.52
N LYS A 344 8.62 -25.26 -13.37
CA LYS A 344 8.34 -24.10 -12.52
C LYS A 344 9.57 -23.20 -12.41
N LYS A 345 9.32 -21.92 -12.20
CA LYS A 345 10.35 -20.91 -11.96
C LYS A 345 10.00 -20.05 -10.77
N TRP A 346 11.03 -19.57 -10.11
CA TRP A 346 10.89 -18.59 -9.05
C TRP A 346 10.84 -17.18 -9.61
N VAL A 347 9.98 -16.38 -9.03
CA VAL A 347 9.85 -14.94 -9.30
C VAL A 347 10.24 -14.18 -8.04
N LEU A 348 11.23 -13.32 -8.17
CA LEU A 348 11.65 -12.39 -7.11
C LEU A 348 11.33 -10.98 -7.56
N HIS A 349 10.45 -10.26 -6.84
CA HIS A 349 10.15 -8.88 -7.16
C HIS A 349 10.27 -7.95 -5.94
N GLY A 350 10.45 -6.66 -6.19
CA GLY A 350 10.50 -5.59 -5.20
C GLY A 350 9.27 -4.68 -5.28
N GLY A 351 9.25 -3.63 -4.46
CA GLY A 351 8.10 -2.75 -4.30
C GLY A 351 7.64 -2.03 -5.58
N SER A 352 8.51 -1.80 -6.55
CA SER A 352 8.23 -1.02 -7.77
C SER A 352 7.79 -1.85 -8.99
N ALA A 353 7.26 -3.03 -8.81
CA ALA A 353 6.87 -3.98 -9.88
C ALA A 353 8.04 -4.50 -10.74
N ASP A 354 9.28 -4.22 -10.38
CA ASP A 354 10.45 -4.80 -11.00
C ASP A 354 10.68 -6.23 -10.48
N TYR A 355 11.04 -7.15 -11.38
CA TYR A 355 11.22 -8.55 -11.00
C TYR A 355 12.31 -9.25 -11.81
N PHE A 356 12.73 -10.41 -11.31
CA PHE A 356 13.55 -11.40 -11.98
C PHE A 356 12.86 -12.76 -11.98
N ILE A 357 13.10 -13.55 -13.00
CA ILE A 357 12.72 -14.96 -13.05
C ILE A 357 14.00 -15.80 -12.93
N GLY A 358 13.96 -16.89 -12.17
CA GLY A 358 15.13 -17.72 -11.96
C GLY A 358 14.84 -19.02 -11.23
N SER A 359 15.89 -19.56 -10.60
CA SER A 359 15.85 -20.75 -9.76
C SER A 359 16.24 -20.42 -8.33
N PHE A 360 15.79 -21.25 -7.38
CA PHE A 360 16.12 -21.12 -5.96
C PHE A 360 16.39 -22.49 -5.36
N ASP A 361 17.49 -22.62 -4.62
CA ASP A 361 17.95 -23.87 -4.00
C ASP A 361 17.62 -23.98 -2.50
N GLY A 362 16.88 -23.03 -1.95
CA GLY A 362 16.60 -22.89 -0.52
C GLY A 362 17.51 -21.91 0.20
N LYS A 363 18.57 -21.41 -0.45
CA LYS A 363 19.54 -20.48 0.12
C LYS A 363 19.87 -19.32 -0.80
N THR A 364 19.96 -19.58 -2.11
CA THR A 364 20.44 -18.62 -3.10
C THR A 364 19.48 -18.56 -4.27
N PHE A 365 19.07 -17.36 -4.65
CA PHE A 365 18.34 -17.10 -5.87
C PHE A 365 19.33 -16.85 -7.01
N THR A 366 19.17 -17.61 -8.11
CA THR A 366 19.97 -17.46 -9.33
C THR A 366 19.07 -16.94 -10.45
N PRO A 367 19.23 -15.68 -10.90
CA PRO A 367 18.40 -15.11 -11.96
C PRO A 367 18.71 -15.74 -13.31
N GLU A 368 17.68 -16.03 -14.09
CA GLU A 368 17.75 -16.52 -15.47
C GLU A 368 17.35 -15.44 -16.48
N THR A 369 16.80 -14.32 -16.00
CA THR A 369 16.41 -13.17 -16.82
C THR A 369 17.16 -11.91 -16.38
N GLN A 370 17.19 -10.90 -17.25
CA GLN A 370 17.47 -9.53 -16.83
C GLN A 370 16.31 -9.02 -15.97
N ARG A 371 16.50 -7.85 -15.34
CA ARG A 371 15.41 -7.18 -14.63
C ARG A 371 14.28 -6.84 -15.59
N LEU A 372 13.09 -7.30 -15.28
CA LEU A 372 11.85 -7.10 -16.01
C LEU A 372 10.89 -6.26 -15.16
N ARG A 373 9.82 -5.77 -15.78
CA ARG A 373 8.76 -5.02 -15.09
C ARG A 373 7.40 -5.51 -15.59
N TYR A 374 6.45 -5.79 -14.67
CA TYR A 374 5.14 -6.28 -15.04
C TYR A 374 4.04 -5.19 -15.06
N ALA A 375 4.23 -4.11 -14.31
CA ALA A 375 3.29 -2.98 -14.29
C ALA A 375 4.01 -1.67 -14.56
N ILE A 376 3.37 -0.78 -15.30
CA ILE A 376 3.87 0.56 -15.66
C ILE A 376 2.77 1.60 -15.48
N GLY A 377 3.13 2.87 -15.37
CA GLY A 377 2.24 4.02 -15.54
C GLY A 377 2.62 4.78 -16.81
N ASN A 378 1.71 5.55 -17.38
CA ASN A 378 2.04 6.50 -18.46
C ASN A 378 2.71 7.77 -17.90
N SER A 379 2.64 7.99 -16.61
CA SER A 379 3.30 9.09 -15.91
C SER A 379 4.68 8.66 -15.39
N ASP A 380 5.57 9.62 -15.12
CA ASP A 380 6.91 9.38 -14.57
C ASP A 380 6.93 8.77 -13.15
N ARG A 381 5.76 8.53 -12.57
CA ARG A 381 5.61 8.01 -11.20
C ARG A 381 4.90 6.66 -11.21
N ASP A 382 5.50 5.69 -10.55
CA ASP A 382 4.87 4.41 -10.31
C ASP A 382 3.64 4.57 -9.42
N ILE A 383 2.45 4.32 -9.97
CA ILE A 383 1.19 4.32 -9.23
C ILE A 383 1.08 3.04 -8.39
N LEU A 384 1.44 1.90 -8.96
CA LEU A 384 1.53 0.62 -8.26
C LEU A 384 2.82 0.56 -7.45
N TYR A 385 2.71 0.26 -6.15
CA TYR A 385 3.87 0.04 -5.27
C TYR A 385 3.56 -0.99 -4.19
N ALA A 386 4.62 -1.53 -3.56
CA ALA A 386 4.56 -2.44 -2.41
C ALA A 386 3.51 -3.55 -2.57
N ALA A 387 3.50 -4.17 -3.76
CA ALA A 387 2.61 -5.29 -4.05
C ALA A 387 3.07 -6.53 -3.30
N GLN A 388 2.11 -7.27 -2.72
CA GLN A 388 2.36 -8.59 -2.16
C GLN A 388 1.30 -9.59 -2.60
N SER A 389 1.71 -10.83 -2.83
CA SER A 389 0.80 -11.91 -3.14
C SER A 389 0.31 -12.63 -1.88
N PHE A 390 -0.94 -13.08 -1.93
CA PHE A 390 -1.56 -13.84 -0.85
C PHE A 390 -0.83 -15.16 -0.61
N GLU A 391 -0.52 -15.43 0.65
CA GLU A 391 -0.02 -16.72 1.10
C GLU A 391 -1.18 -17.68 1.40
N ASN A 392 -0.88 -18.97 1.33
CA ASN A 392 -1.81 -20.07 1.65
C ASN A 392 -3.09 -20.08 0.80
N MET A 393 -3.05 -19.54 -0.43
CA MET A 393 -4.19 -19.46 -1.34
C MET A 393 -4.74 -20.85 -1.72
N PRO A 394 -6.07 -21.02 -1.75
CA PRO A 394 -6.66 -22.23 -2.29
C PRO A 394 -6.44 -22.34 -3.82
N GLY A 395 -6.33 -23.57 -4.32
CA GLY A 395 -6.20 -23.85 -5.75
C GLY A 395 -4.85 -23.45 -6.37
N ASN A 396 -3.81 -23.24 -5.57
CA ASN A 396 -2.46 -22.84 -6.00
C ASN A 396 -2.43 -21.57 -6.86
N ARG A 397 -3.42 -20.70 -6.71
CA ARG A 397 -3.46 -19.39 -7.35
C ARG A 397 -2.41 -18.48 -6.71
N ARG A 398 -1.83 -17.58 -7.50
CA ARG A 398 -0.98 -16.51 -6.99
C ARG A 398 -1.65 -15.17 -7.28
N VAL A 399 -2.39 -14.67 -6.31
CA VAL A 399 -3.10 -13.39 -6.39
C VAL A 399 -2.33 -12.35 -5.60
N GLN A 400 -2.08 -11.21 -6.21
CA GLN A 400 -1.49 -10.04 -5.55
C GLN A 400 -2.53 -8.96 -5.29
N ILE A 401 -2.22 -8.12 -4.32
CA ILE A 401 -2.82 -6.81 -4.13
C ILE A 401 -1.70 -5.79 -3.90
N ALA A 402 -1.88 -4.54 -4.31
CA ALA A 402 -0.83 -3.53 -4.28
C ALA A 402 -1.34 -2.21 -3.72
N TRP A 403 -0.46 -1.40 -3.15
CA TRP A 403 -0.76 -0.01 -2.86
C TRP A 403 -0.90 0.78 -4.17
N GLY A 404 -2.07 1.40 -4.36
CA GLY A 404 -2.34 2.40 -5.39
C GLY A 404 -2.06 3.80 -4.86
N ARG A 405 -1.00 4.45 -5.36
CA ARG A 405 -0.59 5.81 -4.99
C ARG A 405 -1.55 6.85 -5.56
N VAL A 406 -2.82 6.77 -5.17
CA VAL A 406 -3.90 7.64 -5.62
C VAL A 406 -4.36 8.54 -4.48
N THR A 407 -4.27 9.85 -4.67
CA THR A 407 -4.73 10.84 -3.70
C THR A 407 -6.22 11.13 -3.86
N HIS A 408 -6.90 11.39 -2.75
CA HIS A 408 -8.33 11.70 -2.73
C HIS A 408 -8.55 13.08 -2.07
N PRO A 409 -8.44 14.18 -2.84
CA PRO A 409 -8.56 15.54 -2.30
C PRO A 409 -9.91 15.76 -1.61
N ASN A 410 -9.88 16.43 -0.46
CA ASN A 410 -11.06 16.74 0.37
C ASN A 410 -11.84 15.52 0.91
N MET A 411 -11.33 14.31 0.74
CA MET A 411 -11.93 13.13 1.34
C MET A 411 -11.32 12.88 2.74
N PRO A 412 -12.03 12.17 3.63
CA PRO A 412 -11.51 11.82 4.97
C PRO A 412 -10.54 10.65 4.96
N PHE A 413 -10.19 10.15 3.81
CA PHE A 413 -9.21 9.09 3.55
C PHE A 413 -8.32 9.47 2.36
N THR A 414 -7.21 8.78 2.18
CA THR A 414 -6.36 8.91 1.00
C THR A 414 -5.61 7.61 0.74
N GLN A 415 -5.18 7.43 -0.52
CA GLN A 415 -4.63 6.20 -1.05
C GLN A 415 -5.68 5.08 -1.16
N MET A 416 -5.34 3.99 -1.84
CA MET A 416 -6.22 2.85 -2.06
C MET A 416 -5.40 1.59 -2.28
N MET A 417 -6.04 0.42 -2.24
CA MET A 417 -5.50 -0.81 -2.80
C MET A 417 -5.97 -0.95 -4.25
N LEU A 418 -5.06 -1.33 -5.14
CA LEU A 418 -5.39 -1.64 -6.53
C LEU A 418 -6.22 -2.92 -6.60
N PHE A 419 -6.87 -3.14 -7.74
CA PHE A 419 -7.71 -4.30 -7.93
C PHE A 419 -6.86 -5.59 -7.81
N PRO A 420 -7.33 -6.62 -7.11
CA PRO A 420 -6.58 -7.86 -6.99
C PRO A 420 -6.30 -8.49 -8.36
N THR A 421 -5.05 -8.86 -8.63
CA THR A 421 -4.63 -9.46 -9.90
C THR A 421 -3.98 -10.82 -9.69
N GLU A 422 -4.24 -11.75 -10.59
CA GLU A 422 -3.67 -13.09 -10.57
C GLU A 422 -2.44 -13.17 -11.48
N PHE A 423 -1.34 -13.68 -10.94
CA PHE A 423 -0.10 -13.88 -11.65
C PHE A 423 -0.01 -15.23 -12.34
N THR A 424 0.52 -15.21 -13.55
CA THR A 424 0.96 -16.40 -14.28
C THR A 424 2.31 -16.15 -14.95
N LEU A 425 3.11 -17.21 -15.19
CA LEU A 425 4.29 -17.14 -16.04
C LEU A 425 3.93 -17.65 -17.42
N ARG A 426 4.23 -16.85 -18.45
CA ARG A 426 3.99 -17.20 -19.85
C ARG A 426 5.23 -17.02 -20.70
N THR A 427 5.41 -17.93 -21.65
CA THR A 427 6.35 -17.78 -22.76
C THR A 427 5.74 -16.86 -23.81
N THR A 428 6.43 -15.77 -24.11
CA THR A 428 6.02 -14.77 -25.12
C THR A 428 7.10 -14.66 -26.21
N THR A 429 6.82 -13.93 -27.27
CA THR A 429 7.84 -13.61 -28.32
C THR A 429 9.05 -12.85 -27.74
N GLY A 430 8.87 -12.15 -26.63
CA GLY A 430 9.93 -11.43 -25.90
C GLY A 430 10.56 -12.22 -24.76
N GLY A 431 10.38 -13.56 -24.72
CA GLY A 431 10.85 -14.43 -23.64
C GLY A 431 9.79 -14.69 -22.57
N MET A 432 10.21 -15.29 -21.48
CA MET A 432 9.34 -15.59 -20.34
C MET A 432 9.00 -14.31 -19.58
N LYS A 433 7.71 -14.11 -19.24
CA LYS A 433 7.21 -12.94 -18.51
C LYS A 433 6.24 -13.33 -17.40
N LEU A 434 6.27 -12.55 -16.33
CA LEU A 434 5.21 -12.50 -15.34
C LEU A 434 4.05 -11.68 -15.93
N VAL A 435 2.86 -12.24 -15.89
CA VAL A 435 1.65 -11.69 -16.48
C VAL A 435 0.62 -11.52 -15.37
N ALA A 436 0.00 -10.34 -15.30
CA ALA A 436 -1.00 -9.99 -14.30
C ALA A 436 -2.37 -9.78 -14.96
N ASN A 437 -3.41 -10.48 -14.48
CA ASN A 437 -4.79 -10.30 -14.95
C ASN A 437 -5.71 -10.01 -13.77
N PRO A 438 -6.82 -9.28 -13.95
CA PRO A 438 -7.82 -9.17 -12.90
C PRO A 438 -8.27 -10.56 -12.43
N ILE A 439 -8.55 -10.70 -11.14
CA ILE A 439 -9.13 -11.94 -10.64
C ILE A 439 -10.52 -12.18 -11.25
N ARG A 440 -10.86 -13.44 -11.49
CA ARG A 440 -12.15 -13.82 -12.09
C ARG A 440 -13.36 -13.41 -11.27
N GLU A 441 -13.19 -13.20 -9.99
CA GLU A 441 -14.21 -12.73 -9.06
C GLU A 441 -14.80 -11.36 -9.44
N ILE A 442 -14.13 -10.56 -10.29
CA ILE A 442 -14.65 -9.32 -10.88
C ILE A 442 -16.01 -9.51 -11.54
N GLU A 443 -16.26 -10.68 -12.14
CA GLU A 443 -17.51 -10.98 -12.83
C GLU A 443 -18.72 -10.97 -11.88
N THR A 444 -18.52 -11.18 -10.59
CA THR A 444 -19.59 -11.10 -9.57
C THR A 444 -20.08 -9.67 -9.33
N LEU A 445 -19.30 -8.68 -9.76
CA LEU A 445 -19.65 -7.26 -9.68
C LEU A 445 -20.50 -6.78 -10.87
N HIS A 446 -20.55 -7.53 -11.97
CA HIS A 446 -21.27 -7.13 -13.16
C HIS A 446 -22.77 -7.01 -12.91
N THR A 447 -23.38 -5.93 -13.39
CA THR A 447 -24.84 -5.70 -13.32
C THR A 447 -25.46 -5.66 -14.69
N ASN A 448 -25.02 -4.75 -15.57
CA ASN A 448 -25.52 -4.58 -16.90
C ASN A 448 -24.42 -4.89 -17.91
N ALA A 449 -24.73 -5.75 -18.89
CA ALA A 449 -23.82 -6.10 -19.97
C ALA A 449 -24.24 -5.43 -21.28
N ASN A 450 -23.31 -4.71 -21.90
CA ASN A 450 -23.46 -4.16 -23.23
C ASN A 450 -22.40 -4.79 -24.13
N LYS A 451 -22.80 -5.36 -25.28
CA LYS A 451 -21.92 -6.07 -26.20
C LYS A 451 -22.13 -5.63 -27.62
N TRP A 452 -21.04 -5.40 -28.32
CA TRP A 452 -21.04 -4.99 -29.73
C TRP A 452 -19.96 -5.74 -30.48
N THR A 453 -20.16 -5.88 -31.79
CA THR A 453 -19.21 -6.57 -32.67
C THR A 453 -18.99 -5.76 -33.95
N SER A 454 -17.79 -5.89 -34.51
CA SER A 454 -17.44 -5.34 -35.82
C SER A 454 -17.66 -3.83 -35.96
N LEU A 455 -17.11 -3.06 -34.99
CA LEU A 455 -17.19 -1.61 -34.93
C LEU A 455 -15.93 -0.94 -35.47
N LYS A 456 -16.10 0.22 -36.09
CA LYS A 456 -15.02 1.22 -36.20
C LYS A 456 -14.88 1.98 -34.88
N ALA A 457 -13.73 2.61 -34.69
CA ALA A 457 -13.46 3.37 -33.46
C ALA A 457 -14.52 4.46 -33.19
N SER A 458 -15.01 5.17 -34.25
CA SER A 458 -16.07 6.17 -34.11
C SER A 458 -17.38 5.58 -33.58
N GLU A 459 -17.81 4.45 -34.13
CA GLU A 459 -19.05 3.76 -33.71
C GLU A 459 -18.94 3.24 -32.27
N ALA A 460 -17.74 2.74 -31.88
CA ALA A 460 -17.48 2.38 -30.50
C ALA A 460 -17.58 3.58 -29.56
N ASN A 461 -17.04 4.74 -29.96
CA ASN A 461 -17.08 5.96 -29.18
C ASN A 461 -18.51 6.48 -28.95
N ASP A 462 -19.37 6.42 -29.99
CA ASP A 462 -20.79 6.79 -29.86
C ASP A 462 -21.51 5.91 -28.84
N ASN A 463 -21.19 4.61 -28.83
CA ASN A 463 -21.74 3.68 -27.86
C ASN A 463 -21.23 3.92 -26.43
N LEU A 464 -19.98 4.33 -26.27
CA LEU A 464 -19.33 4.49 -24.96
C LEU A 464 -19.52 5.88 -24.34
N ALA A 465 -19.89 6.89 -25.12
CA ALA A 465 -19.99 8.27 -24.67
C ALA A 465 -20.89 8.49 -23.43
N LYS A 466 -21.93 7.67 -23.29
CA LYS A 466 -22.87 7.75 -22.15
C LYS A 466 -22.33 7.17 -20.84
N PHE A 467 -21.26 6.35 -20.88
CA PHE A 467 -20.68 5.71 -19.71
C PHE A 467 -19.53 6.55 -19.14
N ASN A 468 -19.85 7.54 -18.30
CA ASN A 468 -18.92 8.57 -17.85
C ASN A 468 -18.92 8.83 -16.33
N SER A 469 -19.65 8.05 -15.53
CA SER A 469 -19.84 8.35 -14.09
C SER A 469 -19.96 7.13 -13.19
N GLY A 470 -19.65 5.92 -13.66
CA GLY A 470 -19.73 4.67 -12.90
C GLY A 470 -18.37 4.02 -12.70
N ALA A 471 -18.41 2.80 -12.18
CA ALA A 471 -17.31 1.85 -12.28
C ALA A 471 -17.63 0.86 -13.40
N TYR A 472 -16.64 0.63 -14.27
CA TYR A 472 -16.84 -0.16 -15.48
C TYR A 472 -15.74 -1.19 -15.65
N HIS A 473 -16.12 -2.38 -16.13
CA HIS A 473 -15.23 -3.38 -16.64
C HIS A 473 -15.42 -3.48 -18.15
N ILE A 474 -14.38 -3.18 -18.93
CA ILE A 474 -14.46 -3.09 -20.40
C ILE A 474 -13.47 -4.08 -20.99
N LYS A 475 -13.93 -4.84 -21.99
CA LYS A 475 -13.10 -5.77 -22.77
C LYS A 475 -13.25 -5.43 -24.24
N ALA A 476 -12.11 -5.26 -24.92
CA ALA A 476 -12.13 -5.07 -26.37
C ALA A 476 -11.09 -5.96 -27.06
N LYS A 477 -11.47 -6.45 -28.24
CA LYS A 477 -10.60 -7.13 -29.18
C LYS A 477 -10.49 -6.29 -30.44
N PHE A 478 -9.27 -5.96 -30.86
CA PHE A 478 -9.03 -4.99 -31.92
C PHE A 478 -7.81 -5.34 -32.77
N THR A 479 -7.79 -4.81 -33.99
CA THR A 479 -6.60 -4.75 -34.86
C THR A 479 -6.21 -3.31 -35.09
N ILE A 480 -4.92 -3.06 -35.31
CA ILE A 480 -4.35 -1.73 -35.55
C ILE A 480 -3.25 -1.79 -36.61
N GLY A 481 -3.15 -0.76 -37.45
CA GLY A 481 -2.08 -0.62 -38.43
C GLY A 481 -0.72 -0.36 -37.76
N LYS A 482 0.36 -0.92 -38.34
CA LYS A 482 1.72 -0.79 -37.80
C LYS A 482 2.16 0.67 -37.56
N ASN A 483 1.82 1.57 -38.47
CA ASN A 483 2.23 2.97 -38.45
C ASN A 483 1.23 3.88 -37.72
N ASP A 484 0.24 3.29 -37.05
CA ASP A 484 -0.77 4.03 -36.29
C ASP A 484 -0.46 3.97 -34.78
N SER A 485 -1.27 4.65 -34.00
CA SER A 485 -1.27 4.54 -32.53
C SER A 485 -2.68 4.41 -31.99
N LEU A 486 -2.83 3.61 -30.94
CA LEU A 486 -4.03 3.56 -30.14
C LEU A 486 -3.85 4.48 -28.94
N ARG A 487 -4.75 5.45 -28.80
CA ARG A 487 -4.89 6.24 -27.58
C ARG A 487 -6.27 6.00 -26.99
N LEU A 488 -6.30 5.86 -25.66
CA LEU A 488 -7.57 5.77 -24.93
C LEU A 488 -7.65 6.96 -23.97
N ASN A 489 -8.73 7.71 -24.08
CA ASN A 489 -9.04 8.82 -23.20
C ASN A 489 -10.32 8.52 -22.41
N TYR A 490 -10.33 8.88 -21.13
CA TYR A 490 -11.49 8.79 -20.25
C TYR A 490 -11.57 10.02 -19.36
N ASN A 491 -12.71 10.68 -19.34
CA ASN A 491 -12.93 11.92 -18.57
C ASN A 491 -11.86 13.00 -18.78
N GLY A 492 -11.31 13.10 -20.00
CA GLY A 492 -10.24 14.05 -20.35
C GLY A 492 -8.83 13.62 -19.94
N ASN A 493 -8.67 12.40 -19.39
CA ASN A 493 -7.37 11.81 -19.10
C ASN A 493 -6.95 10.86 -20.22
N GLU A 494 -5.73 10.99 -20.75
CA GLU A 494 -5.14 9.95 -21.59
C GLU A 494 -4.69 8.80 -20.68
N ILE A 495 -5.38 7.67 -20.77
CA ILE A 495 -5.14 6.51 -19.92
C ILE A 495 -4.28 5.43 -20.61
N LEU A 496 -4.14 5.51 -21.93
CA LEU A 496 -3.28 4.63 -22.72
C LEU A 496 -2.80 5.36 -23.97
N ASN A 497 -1.54 5.14 -24.31
CA ASN A 497 -0.95 5.49 -25.60
C ASN A 497 0.01 4.38 -26.03
N ILE A 498 -0.29 3.71 -27.13
CA ILE A 498 0.50 2.58 -27.62
C ILE A 498 0.66 2.66 -29.13
N ALA A 499 1.90 2.53 -29.62
CA ALA A 499 2.18 2.46 -31.05
C ALA A 499 1.75 1.12 -31.64
N GLY A 500 1.26 1.13 -32.89
CA GLY A 500 0.87 -0.09 -33.59
C GLY A 500 2.03 -1.08 -33.78
N ASN A 501 3.28 -0.59 -33.86
CA ASN A 501 4.48 -1.43 -33.87
C ASN A 501 4.71 -2.21 -32.56
N ASP A 502 4.17 -1.73 -31.45
CA ASP A 502 4.24 -2.39 -30.14
C ASP A 502 3.08 -3.37 -29.91
N CYS A 503 2.14 -3.43 -30.86
CA CYS A 503 1.04 -4.38 -30.88
C CYS A 503 1.43 -5.66 -31.64
N LYS A 504 0.77 -6.76 -31.30
CA LYS A 504 0.94 -8.02 -32.04
C LYS A 504 0.34 -7.88 -33.44
N PRO A 505 0.91 -8.56 -34.46
CA PRO A 505 0.22 -8.73 -35.73
C PRO A 505 -1.12 -9.46 -35.52
N GLY A 506 -2.20 -8.93 -36.13
CA GLY A 506 -3.54 -9.46 -35.94
C GLY A 506 -4.25 -8.94 -34.70
N ASP A 507 -4.99 -9.82 -34.04
CA ASP A 507 -5.84 -9.45 -32.91
C ASP A 507 -5.04 -9.12 -31.64
N ASN A 508 -5.35 -7.99 -31.07
CA ASN A 508 -4.93 -7.58 -29.73
C ASN A 508 -6.14 -7.47 -28.81
N THR A 509 -5.91 -7.63 -27.52
CA THR A 509 -6.95 -7.46 -26.51
C THR A 509 -6.57 -6.36 -25.54
N VAL A 510 -7.57 -5.62 -25.08
CA VAL A 510 -7.46 -4.71 -23.94
C VAL A 510 -8.61 -5.00 -22.98
N GLU A 511 -8.27 -5.12 -21.70
CA GLU A 511 -9.21 -5.23 -20.60
C GLU A 511 -8.99 -4.07 -19.66
N ILE A 512 -10.06 -3.36 -19.23
CA ILE A 512 -9.94 -2.11 -18.51
C ILE A 512 -10.88 -2.14 -17.31
N ILE A 513 -10.35 -1.81 -16.14
CA ILE A 513 -11.13 -1.50 -14.95
C ILE A 513 -11.09 0.01 -14.79
N LEU A 514 -12.24 0.66 -14.93
CA LEU A 514 -12.41 2.09 -14.68
C LEU A 514 -13.15 2.28 -13.36
N ASP A 515 -12.58 3.12 -12.51
CA ASP A 515 -13.22 3.56 -11.27
C ASP A 515 -13.18 5.09 -11.17
N LYS A 516 -13.69 5.67 -10.12
CA LYS A 516 -13.80 7.13 -9.97
C LYS A 516 -12.46 7.87 -10.05
N THR A 517 -11.39 7.26 -9.56
CA THR A 517 -10.08 7.92 -9.37
C THR A 517 -8.91 7.17 -9.99
N SER A 518 -9.17 6.04 -10.64
CA SER A 518 -8.14 5.19 -11.26
C SER A 518 -8.65 4.45 -12.49
N SER A 519 -7.70 4.08 -13.35
CA SER A 519 -7.89 3.06 -14.38
C SER A 519 -6.78 2.04 -14.31
N GLU A 520 -7.14 0.78 -14.52
CA GLU A 520 -6.23 -0.34 -14.63
C GLU A 520 -6.45 -1.02 -15.97
N ILE A 521 -5.38 -1.15 -16.78
CA ILE A 521 -5.47 -1.58 -18.16
C ILE A 521 -4.54 -2.78 -18.39
N PHE A 522 -5.10 -3.85 -18.91
CA PHE A 522 -4.42 -5.11 -19.18
C PHE A 522 -4.42 -5.39 -20.69
N ILE A 523 -3.24 -5.40 -21.30
CA ILE A 523 -3.09 -5.58 -22.75
C ILE A 523 -2.62 -6.99 -23.02
N ASN A 524 -3.22 -7.65 -24.04
CA ASN A 524 -2.88 -9.00 -24.50
C ASN A 524 -2.89 -10.03 -23.35
N GLY A 525 -3.97 -9.98 -22.53
CA GLY A 525 -4.15 -10.86 -21.40
C GLY A 525 -3.11 -10.62 -20.32
N GLY A 526 -2.79 -9.35 -20.05
CA GLY A 526 -1.93 -8.92 -18.96
C GLY A 526 -0.42 -8.95 -19.24
N GLU A 527 0.02 -9.14 -20.49
CA GLU A 527 1.44 -9.00 -20.85
C GLU A 527 1.98 -7.60 -20.59
N ARG A 528 1.09 -6.60 -20.59
CA ARG A 528 1.33 -5.23 -20.13
C ARG A 528 0.19 -4.85 -19.20
N TYR A 529 0.54 -4.43 -18.01
CA TYR A 529 -0.39 -3.90 -17.01
C TYR A 529 -0.06 -2.43 -16.79
N ILE A 530 -1.05 -1.56 -16.94
CA ILE A 530 -0.91 -0.10 -16.82
C ILE A 530 -1.87 0.38 -15.75
N VAL A 531 -1.37 1.23 -14.86
CA VAL A 531 -2.16 1.84 -13.79
C VAL A 531 -2.07 3.35 -13.89
N GLU A 532 -3.24 4.02 -13.93
CA GLU A 532 -3.31 5.49 -14.01
C GLU A 532 -4.23 6.08 -12.95
N ARG A 533 -3.86 7.27 -12.48
CA ARG A 533 -4.74 8.13 -11.70
C ARG A 533 -5.65 8.90 -12.63
N LEU A 534 -6.92 9.03 -12.24
CA LEU A 534 -7.88 9.84 -12.96
C LEU A 534 -8.14 11.15 -12.21
N SER A 535 -8.08 12.26 -12.96
CA SER A 535 -8.62 13.55 -12.53
C SER A 535 -9.94 13.75 -13.24
N ILE A 536 -10.98 14.14 -12.52
CA ILE A 536 -12.29 14.36 -13.11
C ILE A 536 -12.33 15.78 -13.66
N PHE A 537 -11.97 15.97 -14.94
CA PHE A 537 -11.99 17.28 -15.59
C PHE A 537 -13.27 17.53 -16.40
N ASN A 538 -13.75 16.51 -17.12
CA ASN A 538 -14.98 16.55 -17.89
C ASN A 538 -15.64 15.17 -17.89
N LYS A 539 -16.94 15.14 -18.07
CA LYS A 539 -17.72 13.89 -18.07
C LYS A 539 -17.78 13.31 -19.48
N GLN A 540 -16.66 12.85 -20.00
CA GLN A 540 -16.59 12.14 -21.28
C GLN A 540 -16.39 10.64 -21.02
N GLY A 541 -17.12 9.80 -21.74
CA GLY A 541 -16.92 8.36 -21.72
C GLY A 541 -15.55 7.94 -22.30
N LEU A 542 -15.31 6.65 -22.36
CA LEU A 542 -14.09 6.13 -22.98
C LEU A 542 -14.08 6.43 -24.48
N ILE A 543 -12.95 6.94 -24.97
CA ILE A 543 -12.73 7.31 -26.36
C ILE A 543 -11.51 6.59 -26.90
N PHE A 544 -11.70 5.79 -27.94
CA PHE A 544 -10.64 5.22 -28.76
C PHE A 544 -10.22 6.22 -29.83
N MET A 545 -8.94 6.55 -29.91
CA MET A 545 -8.39 7.43 -30.92
C MET A 545 -7.27 6.75 -31.69
N SER A 546 -7.31 6.90 -33.01
CA SER A 546 -6.31 6.43 -33.95
C SER A 546 -6.05 7.55 -34.97
N PRO A 547 -4.87 8.18 -34.98
CA PRO A 547 -4.56 9.26 -35.93
C PRO A 547 -4.76 8.89 -37.39
N GLN A 548 -4.50 7.64 -37.76
CA GLN A 548 -4.68 7.11 -39.11
C GLN A 548 -6.02 6.38 -39.30
N ASN A 549 -6.87 6.37 -38.26
CA ASN A 549 -8.18 5.71 -38.26
C ASN A 549 -8.16 4.23 -38.70
N SER A 550 -7.08 3.52 -38.36
CA SER A 550 -6.84 2.14 -38.76
C SER A 550 -7.18 1.12 -37.67
N ILE A 551 -7.94 1.52 -36.65
CA ILE A 551 -8.43 0.62 -35.60
C ILE A 551 -9.75 0.01 -36.01
N ASN A 552 -9.80 -1.34 -36.01
CA ASN A 552 -11.05 -2.09 -36.12
C ASN A 552 -11.27 -2.87 -34.83
N ILE A 553 -12.43 -2.70 -34.22
CA ILE A 553 -12.83 -3.36 -32.97
C ILE A 553 -13.76 -4.51 -33.34
N SER A 554 -13.24 -5.73 -33.28
CA SER A 554 -14.00 -6.94 -33.62
C SER A 554 -14.99 -7.33 -32.52
N GLN A 555 -14.68 -7.00 -31.25
CA GLN A 555 -15.52 -7.25 -30.09
C GLN A 555 -15.32 -6.14 -29.07
N LEU A 556 -16.42 -5.64 -28.52
CA LEU A 556 -16.44 -4.68 -27.42
C LEU A 556 -17.49 -5.12 -26.40
N GLU A 557 -17.08 -5.25 -25.16
CA GLU A 557 -17.97 -5.55 -24.04
C GLU A 557 -17.77 -4.49 -22.95
N LEU A 558 -18.86 -3.96 -22.41
CA LEU A 558 -18.86 -3.08 -21.26
C LEU A 558 -19.83 -3.63 -20.23
N TYR A 559 -19.32 -3.83 -19.02
CA TYR A 559 -20.10 -4.21 -17.84
C TYR A 559 -20.10 -3.05 -16.86
N GLU A 560 -21.27 -2.62 -16.43
CA GLU A 560 -21.41 -1.78 -15.26
C GLU A 560 -21.14 -2.61 -14.01
N MET A 561 -20.42 -2.04 -13.03
CA MET A 561 -20.07 -2.74 -11.80
C MET A 561 -20.79 -2.16 -10.61
N LYS A 562 -21.35 -3.02 -9.76
CA LYS A 562 -21.89 -2.62 -8.46
C LYS A 562 -20.75 -2.31 -7.49
N PRO A 563 -20.97 -1.36 -6.54
CA PRO A 563 -20.00 -1.06 -5.51
C PRO A 563 -19.70 -2.26 -4.61
N VAL A 564 -18.44 -2.38 -4.17
CA VAL A 564 -18.01 -3.38 -3.18
C VAL A 564 -18.38 -2.97 -1.74
N TRP A 565 -18.93 -1.78 -1.55
CA TRP A 565 -19.28 -1.25 -0.25
C TRP A 565 -20.69 -1.66 0.16
N ASN A 566 -20.83 -2.24 1.35
CA ASN A 566 -22.12 -2.40 2.00
C ASN A 566 -22.53 -1.02 2.54
N THR A 567 -23.35 -0.29 1.81
CA THR A 567 -23.97 0.93 2.35
C THR A 567 -25.01 0.54 3.40
N ILE A 568 -24.98 1.22 4.55
CA ILE A 568 -25.86 0.96 5.70
C ILE A 568 -27.36 1.05 5.34
N ASN A 569 -27.68 1.57 4.17
CA ASN A 569 -29.06 1.76 3.67
C ASN A 569 -29.71 0.52 3.04
N ASN A 570 -29.06 -0.65 3.04
CA ASN A 570 -29.60 -1.92 2.54
C ASN A 570 -30.06 -2.85 3.68
N LYS A 571 -30.63 -2.30 4.77
CA LYS A 571 -31.38 -3.06 5.76
C LYS A 571 -32.87 -2.74 5.68
#